data_a1d4194673697d75afc8c8d6d20caaaa
#
_entry.id   a1d4194673697d75afc8c8d6d20caaaa
#
_cell.length_a   1.000
_cell.length_b   1.000
_cell.length_c   1.000
_cell.angle_alpha   90.00
_cell.angle_beta   90.00
_cell.angle_gamma   90.00
#
_symmetry.space_group_name_H-M   'P 1'
#
loop_
_entity.id
_entity.type
_entity.pdbx_description
1 polymer ?
#
loop_
_entity_poly.entity_id
_entity_poly.type
_entity_poly.pdbx_seq_one_letter_code
_entity_poly.pdbx_strand_id
1 'polypeptide(L)'
;MTRPLTIWLLNPYHAGSHRAWAEGYARHSRHRVHVLGMAGQFWKWRMQGGAMELAEQAHRTLNESYVPDVILATSMVNLPAFLGLVRREIGSVPVALYMHENQLTYPPPPGSRRDLTYGMIQHLSMLAADRVFFNSRYHLESWFAEAPRLLKHFPDYTHLETIEATRAKSEVLAVGCDLGRLDGEQGSLRREVYLVRNVPL
;
A
#
# COMPACT_ATOMS: atom_id res chain seq x y z
N MET A 1 -13.93 -4.15 -24.44
CA MET A 1 -13.06 -4.61 -23.35
C MET A 1 -11.91 -3.62 -23.24
N THR A 2 -11.65 -3.06 -22.05
CA THR A 2 -10.51 -2.15 -21.82
C THR A 2 -9.20 -2.92 -21.96
N ARG A 3 -8.15 -2.29 -22.54
CA ARG A 3 -6.83 -2.91 -22.69
C ARG A 3 -6.23 -3.29 -21.33
N PRO A 4 -5.39 -4.34 -21.23
CA PRO A 4 -4.60 -4.60 -20.04
C PRO A 4 -3.70 -3.40 -19.71
N LEU A 5 -3.67 -3.00 -18.44
CA LEU A 5 -2.78 -1.95 -17.93
C LEU A 5 -1.44 -2.54 -17.51
N THR A 6 -0.39 -1.72 -17.51
CA THR A 6 0.88 -2.00 -16.87
C THR A 6 0.88 -1.35 -15.49
N ILE A 7 1.02 -2.16 -14.44
CA ILE A 7 0.96 -1.72 -13.04
C ILE A 7 2.33 -1.95 -12.39
N TRP A 8 2.89 -0.93 -11.76
CA TRP A 8 3.98 -1.11 -10.82
C TRP A 8 3.41 -1.29 -9.42
N LEU A 9 3.74 -2.43 -8.80
CA LEU A 9 3.37 -2.72 -7.42
C LEU A 9 4.58 -2.51 -6.52
N LEU A 10 4.56 -1.47 -5.67
CA LEU A 10 5.65 -1.12 -4.78
C LEU A 10 5.50 -1.84 -3.44
N ASN A 11 6.39 -2.80 -3.16
CA ASN A 11 6.34 -3.62 -1.94
C ASN A 11 7.72 -3.72 -1.27
N PRO A 12 8.14 -2.72 -0.47
CA PRO A 12 9.47 -2.71 0.15
C PRO A 12 9.64 -3.77 1.24
N TYR A 13 8.58 -4.44 1.67
CA TYR A 13 8.61 -5.54 2.65
C TYR A 13 8.00 -6.80 2.05
N HIS A 14 8.70 -7.41 1.10
CA HIS A 14 8.23 -8.56 0.32
C HIS A 14 8.43 -9.88 1.08
N ALA A 15 7.64 -10.09 2.15
CA ALA A 15 7.62 -11.29 2.98
C ALA A 15 6.22 -11.54 3.55
N GLY A 16 5.98 -12.76 4.04
CA GLY A 16 4.74 -13.14 4.72
C GLY A 16 3.49 -12.77 3.93
N SER A 17 2.53 -12.14 4.61
CA SER A 17 1.24 -11.70 4.02
C SER A 17 1.41 -10.65 2.92
N HIS A 18 2.38 -9.74 3.03
CA HIS A 18 2.67 -8.75 1.98
C HIS A 18 3.12 -9.40 0.67
N ARG A 19 3.98 -10.40 0.76
CA ARG A 19 4.42 -11.20 -0.40
C ARG A 19 3.26 -11.97 -1.00
N ALA A 20 2.50 -12.70 -0.16
CA ALA A 20 1.37 -13.50 -0.61
C ALA A 20 0.32 -12.65 -1.35
N TRP A 21 0.04 -11.44 -0.82
CA TRP A 21 -0.87 -10.49 -1.46
C TRP A 21 -0.33 -9.99 -2.79
N ALA A 22 0.92 -9.52 -2.84
CA ALA A 22 1.51 -8.97 -4.05
C ALA A 22 1.61 -10.00 -5.19
N GLU A 23 2.10 -11.21 -4.87
CA GLU A 23 2.19 -12.32 -5.84
C GLU A 23 0.81 -12.84 -6.24
N GLY A 24 -0.14 -12.90 -5.30
CA GLY A 24 -1.53 -13.26 -5.58
C GLY A 24 -2.19 -12.24 -6.52
N TYR A 25 -2.02 -10.95 -6.25
CA TYR A 25 -2.53 -9.90 -7.12
C TYR A 25 -1.91 -9.98 -8.52
N ALA A 26 -0.59 -10.13 -8.63
CA ALA A 26 0.08 -10.28 -9.91
C ALA A 26 -0.38 -11.51 -10.69
N ARG A 27 -0.62 -12.64 -10.01
CA ARG A 27 -1.06 -13.90 -10.64
C ARG A 27 -2.50 -13.86 -11.15
N HIS A 28 -3.40 -13.21 -10.39
CA HIS A 28 -4.83 -13.21 -10.68
C HIS A 28 -5.32 -11.95 -11.40
N SER A 29 -4.47 -10.93 -11.54
CA SER A 29 -4.79 -9.70 -12.26
C SER A 29 -4.90 -9.97 -13.77
N ARG A 30 -5.89 -9.33 -14.42
CA ARG A 30 -5.93 -9.24 -15.89
C ARG A 30 -4.88 -8.28 -16.46
N HIS A 31 -4.21 -7.51 -15.59
CA HIS A 31 -3.22 -6.51 -15.93
C HIS A 31 -1.81 -7.07 -15.85
N ARG A 32 -0.85 -6.41 -16.49
CA ARG A 32 0.56 -6.74 -16.37
C ARG A 32 1.11 -6.08 -15.09
N VAL A 33 1.39 -6.87 -14.06
CA VAL A 33 1.87 -6.37 -12.77
C VAL A 33 3.36 -6.64 -12.63
N HIS A 34 4.14 -5.56 -12.47
CA HIS A 34 5.57 -5.61 -12.15
C HIS A 34 5.75 -5.30 -10.66
N VAL A 35 6.20 -6.28 -9.90
CA VAL A 35 6.45 -6.12 -8.46
C VAL A 35 7.85 -5.57 -8.26
N LEU A 36 7.94 -4.31 -7.83
CA LEU A 36 9.17 -3.69 -7.35
C LEU A 36 9.24 -3.96 -5.84
N GLY A 37 10.18 -4.80 -5.42
CA GLY A 37 10.16 -5.33 -4.07
C GLY A 37 11.53 -5.44 -3.43
N MET A 38 11.54 -5.52 -2.10
CA MET A 38 12.73 -5.71 -1.28
C MET A 38 12.50 -6.84 -0.30
N ALA A 39 13.57 -7.54 0.12
CA ALA A 39 13.48 -8.59 1.13
C ALA A 39 12.80 -8.09 2.42
N GLY A 40 11.93 -8.91 3.02
CA GLY A 40 11.15 -8.58 4.21
C GLY A 40 11.98 -8.62 5.49
N GLN A 41 12.90 -7.67 5.62
CA GLN A 41 13.78 -7.47 6.79
C GLN A 41 13.80 -5.99 7.14
N PHE A 42 14.14 -5.67 8.40
CA PHE A 42 14.34 -4.29 8.86
C PHE A 42 13.18 -3.35 8.46
N TRP A 43 11.95 -3.69 8.81
CA TRP A 43 10.73 -3.01 8.36
C TRP A 43 10.77 -1.48 8.58
N LYS A 44 11.35 -1.00 9.68
CA LYS A 44 11.51 0.44 9.95
C LYS A 44 12.34 1.13 8.87
N TRP A 45 13.44 0.49 8.49
CA TRP A 45 14.29 0.98 7.40
C TRP A 45 13.56 0.93 6.06
N ARG A 46 12.76 -0.12 5.80
CA ARG A 46 11.94 -0.20 4.57
C ARG A 46 10.98 0.97 4.46
N MET A 47 10.32 1.34 5.55
CA MET A 47 9.40 2.48 5.56
C MET A 47 10.11 3.83 5.39
N GLN A 48 11.33 3.99 5.86
CA GLN A 48 12.09 5.25 5.73
C GLN A 48 12.87 5.31 4.41
N GLY A 49 13.77 4.36 4.21
CA GLY A 49 14.74 4.40 3.12
C GLY A 49 14.42 3.49 1.94
N GLY A 50 13.40 2.63 2.03
CA GLY A 50 13.03 1.71 0.96
C GLY A 50 12.66 2.41 -0.35
N ALA A 51 12.19 3.65 -0.29
CA ALA A 51 11.87 4.44 -1.47
C ALA A 51 13.07 4.63 -2.41
N MET A 52 14.30 4.70 -1.88
CA MET A 52 15.52 4.84 -2.69
C MET A 52 15.75 3.60 -3.57
N GLU A 53 15.72 2.41 -2.96
CA GLU A 53 15.91 1.15 -3.69
C GLU A 53 14.78 0.92 -4.70
N LEU A 54 13.52 1.22 -4.32
CA LEU A 54 12.40 1.11 -5.25
C LEU A 54 12.54 2.07 -6.44
N ALA A 55 13.06 3.28 -6.23
CA ALA A 55 13.34 4.23 -7.30
C ALA A 55 14.43 3.71 -8.25
N GLU A 56 15.50 3.09 -7.72
CA GLU A 56 16.53 2.45 -8.54
C GLU A 56 15.95 1.29 -9.38
N GLN A 57 15.06 0.47 -8.80
CA GLN A 57 14.36 -0.57 -9.54
C GLN A 57 13.45 0.01 -10.62
N ALA A 58 12.74 1.10 -10.30
CA ALA A 58 11.90 1.80 -11.26
C ALA A 58 12.72 2.34 -12.45
N HIS A 59 13.86 2.99 -12.20
CA HIS A 59 14.75 3.48 -13.26
C HIS A 59 15.28 2.33 -14.15
N ARG A 60 15.66 1.19 -13.57
CA ARG A 60 16.04 0.00 -14.35
C ARG A 60 14.89 -0.50 -15.22
N THR A 61 13.68 -0.57 -14.66
CA THR A 61 12.48 -1.01 -15.39
C THR A 61 12.12 -0.05 -16.53
N LEU A 62 12.27 1.27 -16.34
CA LEU A 62 12.03 2.28 -17.38
C LEU A 62 12.99 2.14 -18.57
N ASN A 63 14.25 1.78 -18.32
CA ASN A 63 15.23 1.55 -19.38
C ASN A 63 14.93 0.31 -20.22
N GLU A 64 14.21 -0.66 -19.65
CA GLU A 64 13.87 -1.94 -20.30
C GLU A 64 12.43 -1.99 -20.82
N SER A 65 11.54 -1.13 -20.33
CA SER A 65 10.10 -1.23 -20.50
C SER A 65 9.44 0.15 -20.59
N TYR A 66 8.12 0.15 -20.46
CA TYR A 66 7.27 1.33 -20.54
C TYR A 66 7.02 1.95 -19.18
N VAL A 67 6.70 3.27 -19.18
CA VAL A 67 6.10 3.96 -18.05
C VAL A 67 4.83 3.20 -17.64
N PRO A 68 4.56 2.95 -16.35
CA PRO A 68 3.36 2.26 -15.91
C PRO A 68 2.11 3.10 -16.18
N ASP A 69 0.98 2.42 -16.39
CA ASP A 69 -0.33 3.09 -16.46
C ASP A 69 -0.83 3.47 -15.05
N VAL A 70 -0.39 2.73 -14.02
CA VAL A 70 -0.78 2.91 -12.61
C VAL A 70 0.35 2.46 -11.69
N ILE A 71 0.50 3.15 -10.58
CA ILE A 71 1.33 2.72 -9.46
C ILE A 71 0.43 2.28 -8.31
N LEU A 72 0.65 1.06 -7.81
CA LEU A 72 0.00 0.53 -6.61
C LEU A 72 1.06 0.37 -5.51
N ALA A 73 1.01 1.22 -4.50
CA ALA A 73 1.95 1.19 -3.38
C ALA A 73 1.35 0.50 -2.16
N THR A 74 2.17 -0.23 -1.40
CA THR A 74 1.78 -0.73 -0.08
C THR A 74 2.03 0.33 1.00
N SER A 75 1.35 0.22 2.14
CA SER A 75 1.51 1.14 3.29
C SER A 75 2.91 1.14 3.93
N MET A 76 3.79 0.26 3.48
CA MET A 76 5.19 0.19 3.91
C MET A 76 6.12 1.09 3.09
N VAL A 77 5.60 1.81 2.10
CA VAL A 77 6.36 2.76 1.27
C VAL A 77 6.26 4.17 1.84
N ASN A 78 7.39 4.89 1.88
CA ASN A 78 7.37 6.35 1.92
C ASN A 78 7.08 6.86 0.51
N LEU A 79 5.78 6.93 0.19
CA LEU A 79 5.32 7.23 -1.16
C LEU A 79 5.75 8.61 -1.67
N PRO A 80 5.65 9.70 -0.88
CA PRO A 80 6.15 11.02 -1.31
C PRO A 80 7.64 11.00 -1.68
N ALA A 81 8.46 10.28 -0.90
CA ALA A 81 9.88 10.15 -1.21
C ALA A 81 10.12 9.40 -2.52
N PHE A 82 9.41 8.28 -2.74
CA PHE A 82 9.48 7.53 -4.00
C PHE A 82 9.08 8.41 -5.18
N LEU A 83 7.91 9.07 -5.12
CA LEU A 83 7.41 9.93 -6.19
C LEU A 83 8.37 11.09 -6.48
N GLY A 84 8.97 11.68 -5.45
CA GLY A 84 9.98 12.73 -5.60
C GLY A 84 11.23 12.26 -6.37
N LEU A 85 11.67 11.01 -6.14
CA LEU A 85 12.86 10.45 -6.79
C LEU A 85 12.64 10.08 -8.26
N VAL A 86 11.42 9.69 -8.64
CA VAL A 86 11.08 9.25 -10.01
C VAL A 86 10.18 10.23 -10.76
N ARG A 87 9.97 11.44 -10.25
CA ARG A 87 8.98 12.41 -10.75
C ARG A 87 9.14 12.80 -12.22
N ARG A 88 10.38 12.79 -12.73
CA ARG A 88 10.67 13.19 -14.12
C ARG A 88 10.18 12.15 -15.12
N GLU A 89 10.23 10.90 -14.72
CA GLU A 89 9.96 9.75 -15.57
C GLU A 89 8.48 9.35 -15.56
N ILE A 90 7.83 9.43 -14.39
CA ILE A 90 6.45 8.96 -14.24
C ILE A 90 5.40 10.04 -14.44
N GLY A 91 5.80 11.35 -14.38
CA GLY A 91 4.87 12.46 -14.61
C GLY A 91 3.64 12.42 -13.72
N SER A 92 2.45 12.32 -14.32
CA SER A 92 1.15 12.28 -13.67
C SER A 92 0.52 10.88 -13.65
N VAL A 93 1.33 9.84 -13.59
CA VAL A 93 0.81 8.45 -13.46
C VAL A 93 -0.05 8.34 -12.22
N PRO A 94 -1.29 7.84 -12.32
CA PRO A 94 -2.17 7.65 -11.17
C PRO A 94 -1.57 6.70 -10.12
N VAL A 95 -1.76 7.06 -8.84
CA VAL A 95 -1.19 6.31 -7.71
C VAL A 95 -2.28 5.86 -6.75
N ALA A 96 -2.33 4.57 -6.49
CA ALA A 96 -3.14 3.96 -5.45
C ALA A 96 -2.27 3.49 -4.27
N LEU A 97 -2.75 3.69 -3.05
CA LEU A 97 -2.11 3.20 -1.83
C LEU A 97 -2.98 2.12 -1.19
N TYR A 98 -2.42 0.95 -0.93
CA TYR A 98 -3.09 -0.13 -0.20
C TYR A 98 -2.56 -0.23 1.23
N MET A 99 -3.46 0.01 2.19
CA MET A 99 -3.17 0.01 3.62
C MET A 99 -3.26 -1.41 4.19
N HIS A 100 -2.10 -2.03 4.45
CA HIS A 100 -2.00 -3.35 5.06
C HIS A 100 -2.05 -3.30 6.57
N GLU A 101 -1.40 -2.31 7.17
CA GLU A 101 -1.19 -2.17 8.61
C GLU A 101 -1.47 -0.75 9.08
N ASN A 102 -1.98 -0.62 10.30
CA ASN A 102 -2.22 0.65 10.97
C ASN A 102 -1.10 0.94 11.97
N GLN A 103 -0.15 1.78 11.61
CA GLN A 103 0.97 2.14 12.48
C GLN A 103 0.56 3.02 13.68
N LEU A 104 -0.67 3.54 13.68
CA LEU A 104 -1.21 4.31 14.80
C LEU A 104 -1.77 3.41 15.92
N THR A 105 -2.25 2.20 15.56
CA THR A 105 -2.84 1.27 16.53
C THR A 105 -2.01 0.01 16.77
N TYR A 106 -0.99 -0.23 15.94
CA TYR A 106 -0.12 -1.38 16.11
C TYR A 106 0.56 -1.32 17.50
N PRO A 107 0.46 -2.38 18.33
CA PRO A 107 1.00 -2.32 19.68
C PRO A 107 2.52 -2.15 19.65
N PRO A 108 3.08 -1.18 20.40
CA PRO A 108 4.52 -1.05 20.53
C PRO A 108 5.10 -2.22 21.33
N PRO A 109 6.37 -2.56 21.17
CA PRO A 109 7.04 -3.54 22.03
C PRO A 109 6.88 -3.20 23.52
N PRO A 110 6.81 -4.19 24.41
CA PRO A 110 6.72 -3.95 25.84
C PRO A 110 7.80 -2.96 26.34
N GLY A 111 7.41 -1.96 27.14
CA GLY A 111 8.31 -0.94 27.69
C GLY A 111 8.75 0.15 26.71
N SER A 112 8.34 0.13 25.47
CA SER A 112 8.67 1.18 24.48
C SER A 112 7.51 2.16 24.27
N ARG A 113 7.85 3.41 23.88
CA ARG A 113 6.86 4.39 23.42
C ARG A 113 6.57 4.17 21.94
N ARG A 114 5.34 4.52 21.52
CA ARG A 114 4.98 4.49 20.10
C ARG A 114 5.79 5.51 19.33
N ASP A 115 6.40 5.08 18.25
CA ASP A 115 7.10 5.95 17.31
C ASP A 115 6.09 6.46 16.28
N LEU A 116 5.77 7.74 16.34
CA LEU A 116 4.79 8.37 15.44
C LEU A 116 5.31 8.60 14.02
N THR A 117 6.62 8.43 13.79
CA THR A 117 7.24 8.61 12.47
C THR A 117 6.56 7.76 11.40
N TYR A 118 6.24 6.50 11.72
CA TYR A 118 5.65 5.58 10.77
C TYR A 118 4.17 5.90 10.47
N GLY A 119 3.44 6.38 11.47
CA GLY A 119 2.10 6.92 11.27
C GLY A 119 2.11 8.16 10.38
N MET A 120 3.10 9.05 10.56
CA MET A 120 3.26 10.22 9.71
C MET A 120 3.64 9.85 8.27
N ILE A 121 4.54 8.88 8.07
CA ILE A 121 4.86 8.36 6.74
C ILE A 121 3.59 7.85 6.04
N GLN A 122 2.74 7.08 6.74
CA GLN A 122 1.48 6.59 6.19
C GLN A 122 0.53 7.74 5.85
N HIS A 123 0.38 8.74 6.75
CA HIS A 123 -0.49 9.89 6.48
C HIS A 123 -0.04 10.69 5.26
N LEU A 124 1.25 10.99 5.15
CA LEU A 124 1.82 11.69 3.99
C LEU A 124 1.69 10.86 2.71
N SER A 125 1.81 9.54 2.80
CA SER A 125 1.61 8.63 1.68
C SER A 125 0.15 8.61 1.22
N MET A 126 -0.80 8.66 2.17
CA MET A 126 -2.22 8.81 1.85
C MET A 126 -2.51 10.15 1.16
N LEU A 127 -1.88 11.24 1.59
CA LEU A 127 -2.03 12.55 0.95
C LEU A 127 -1.52 12.54 -0.49
N ALA A 128 -0.39 11.89 -0.73
CA ALA A 128 0.25 11.83 -2.05
C ALA A 128 -0.45 10.90 -3.04
N ALA A 129 -1.24 9.92 -2.57
CA ALA A 129 -1.96 8.99 -3.43
C ALA A 129 -3.25 9.60 -3.97
N ASP A 130 -3.71 9.18 -5.17
CA ASP A 130 -5.00 9.57 -5.75
C ASP A 130 -6.16 8.78 -5.12
N ARG A 131 -5.91 7.51 -4.76
CA ARG A 131 -6.85 6.61 -4.10
C ARG A 131 -6.18 5.87 -2.95
N VAL A 132 -6.94 5.59 -1.90
CA VAL A 132 -6.47 4.83 -0.73
C VAL A 132 -7.42 3.67 -0.46
N PHE A 133 -6.86 2.47 -0.38
CA PHE A 133 -7.61 1.26 -0.10
C PHE A 133 -7.21 0.68 1.26
N PHE A 134 -8.20 0.41 2.10
CA PHE A 134 -7.99 -0.26 3.38
C PHE A 134 -8.41 -1.72 3.28
N ASN A 135 -7.63 -2.62 3.86
CA ASN A 135 -7.90 -4.05 3.85
C ASN A 135 -9.19 -4.45 4.59
N SER A 136 -9.74 -3.59 5.42
CA SER A 136 -10.97 -3.84 6.17
C SER A 136 -11.61 -2.54 6.66
N ARG A 137 -12.92 -2.59 6.96
CA ARG A 137 -13.65 -1.50 7.60
C ARG A 137 -13.05 -1.13 8.96
N TYR A 138 -12.70 -2.13 9.77
CA TYR A 138 -12.04 -1.91 11.06
C TYR A 138 -10.75 -1.11 10.90
N HIS A 139 -9.92 -1.45 9.92
CA HIS A 139 -8.67 -0.73 9.66
C HIS A 139 -8.93 0.72 9.26
N LEU A 140 -9.87 0.96 8.33
CA LEU A 140 -10.26 2.30 7.92
C LEU A 140 -10.76 3.13 9.09
N GLU A 141 -11.71 2.61 9.86
CA GLU A 141 -12.30 3.33 10.99
C GLU A 141 -11.28 3.60 12.11
N SER A 142 -10.45 2.62 12.45
CA SER A 142 -9.42 2.76 13.48
C SER A 142 -8.34 3.76 13.07
N TRP A 143 -7.97 3.82 11.78
CA TRP A 143 -7.03 4.82 11.27
C TRP A 143 -7.57 6.23 11.48
N PHE A 144 -8.78 6.50 10.98
CA PHE A 144 -9.38 7.84 11.05
C PHE A 144 -9.80 8.26 12.47
N ALA A 145 -9.99 7.31 13.38
CA ALA A 145 -10.18 7.60 14.80
C ALA A 145 -8.89 8.11 15.48
N GLU A 146 -7.73 7.58 15.09
CA GLU A 146 -6.43 7.93 15.69
C GLU A 146 -5.68 9.07 14.93
N ALA A 147 -6.00 9.32 13.67
CA ALA A 147 -5.33 10.35 12.87
C ALA A 147 -5.36 11.76 13.52
N PRO A 148 -6.47 12.23 14.15
CA PRO A 148 -6.47 13.50 14.85
C PRO A 148 -5.45 13.57 15.98
N ARG A 149 -5.23 12.45 16.69
CA ARG A 149 -4.25 12.37 17.78
C ARG A 149 -2.82 12.45 17.27
N LEU A 150 -2.55 11.80 16.11
CA LEU A 150 -1.26 11.92 15.44
C LEU A 150 -0.95 13.39 15.14
N LEU A 151 -1.85 14.08 14.44
CA LEU A 151 -1.60 15.45 13.98
C LEU A 151 -1.55 16.46 15.12
N LYS A 152 -2.40 16.31 16.16
CA LYS A 152 -2.39 17.15 17.36
C LYS A 152 -1.16 16.92 18.27
N HIS A 153 -0.31 15.92 17.96
CA HIS A 153 0.95 15.74 18.68
C HIS A 153 1.95 16.87 18.38
N PHE A 154 1.82 17.50 17.21
CA PHE A 154 2.68 18.63 16.80
C PHE A 154 2.16 19.94 17.37
N PRO A 155 3.06 20.90 17.70
CA PRO A 155 2.70 22.09 18.46
C PRO A 155 1.86 23.11 17.69
N ASP A 156 1.99 23.15 16.35
CA ASP A 156 1.32 24.09 15.45
C ASP A 156 1.11 23.45 14.06
N TYR A 157 0.43 24.17 13.17
CA TYR A 157 0.16 23.73 11.78
C TYR A 157 -0.27 22.26 11.71
N THR A 158 -1.24 21.90 12.52
CA THR A 158 -1.67 20.49 12.70
C THR A 158 -2.35 19.89 11.46
N HIS A 159 -2.77 20.72 10.51
CA HIS A 159 -3.38 20.28 9.23
C HIS A 159 -4.51 19.25 9.37
N LEU A 160 -5.38 19.44 10.38
CA LEU A 160 -6.49 18.52 10.68
C LEU A 160 -7.45 18.35 9.51
N GLU A 161 -7.59 19.37 8.66
CA GLU A 161 -8.39 19.35 7.43
C GLU A 161 -7.94 18.26 6.44
N THR A 162 -6.67 17.85 6.49
CA THR A 162 -6.14 16.80 5.63
C THR A 162 -6.73 15.42 5.93
N ILE A 163 -7.30 15.24 7.13
CA ILE A 163 -7.97 13.99 7.51
C ILE A 163 -9.20 13.76 6.63
N GLU A 164 -10.03 14.78 6.46
CA GLU A 164 -11.21 14.67 5.59
C GLU A 164 -10.83 14.52 4.12
N ALA A 165 -9.78 15.22 3.67
CA ALA A 165 -9.27 15.09 2.31
C ALA A 165 -8.79 13.65 2.02
N THR A 166 -8.11 13.00 2.98
CA THR A 166 -7.69 11.59 2.83
C THR A 166 -8.86 10.63 2.96
N ARG A 167 -9.83 10.90 3.85
CA ARG A 167 -11.03 10.08 4.02
C ARG A 167 -11.87 10.05 2.73
N ALA A 168 -12.04 11.19 2.07
CA ALA A 168 -12.86 11.31 0.87
C ALA A 168 -12.38 10.44 -0.31
N LYS A 169 -11.09 10.09 -0.35
CA LYS A 169 -10.49 9.22 -1.38
C LYS A 169 -10.15 7.82 -0.85
N SER A 170 -10.65 7.45 0.33
CA SER A 170 -10.41 6.17 0.99
C SER A 170 -11.62 5.26 0.90
N GLU A 171 -11.39 3.99 0.60
CA GLU A 171 -12.42 2.96 0.56
C GLU A 171 -11.90 1.62 1.09
N VAL A 172 -12.81 0.70 1.38
CA VAL A 172 -12.47 -0.65 1.82
C VAL A 172 -12.36 -1.57 0.63
N LEU A 173 -11.19 -2.17 0.48
CA LEU A 173 -10.92 -3.23 -0.48
C LEU A 173 -10.34 -4.43 0.29
N ALA A 174 -11.18 -5.42 0.58
CA ALA A 174 -10.79 -6.58 1.38
C ALA A 174 -9.61 -7.32 0.74
N VAL A 175 -8.70 -7.82 1.59
CA VAL A 175 -7.59 -8.67 1.14
C VAL A 175 -8.12 -9.98 0.57
N GLY A 176 -7.66 -10.34 -0.63
CA GLY A 176 -7.95 -11.65 -1.20
C GLY A 176 -7.17 -12.75 -0.46
N CYS A 177 -7.86 -13.84 -0.10
CA CYS A 177 -7.27 -15.01 0.54
C CYS A 177 -7.50 -16.24 -0.33
N ASP A 178 -6.48 -17.10 -0.44
CA ASP A 178 -6.63 -18.43 -1.04
C ASP A 178 -7.24 -19.38 0.00
N LEU A 179 -8.57 -19.46 0.00
CA LEU A 179 -9.30 -20.35 0.90
C LEU A 179 -9.21 -21.81 0.47
N GLY A 180 -8.80 -22.11 -0.77
CA GLY A 180 -8.61 -23.48 -1.24
C GLY A 180 -7.55 -24.27 -0.46
N ARG A 181 -6.65 -23.57 0.23
CA ARG A 181 -5.67 -24.19 1.13
C ARG A 181 -6.29 -24.71 2.44
N LEU A 182 -7.51 -24.29 2.77
CA LEU A 182 -8.23 -24.70 3.97
C LEU A 182 -9.20 -25.85 3.69
N ASP A 183 -9.44 -26.16 2.41
CA ASP A 183 -10.23 -27.33 2.00
C ASP A 183 -9.36 -28.59 2.20
N GLY A 184 -9.30 -29.09 3.43
CA GLY A 184 -8.81 -30.44 3.69
C GLY A 184 -9.61 -31.48 2.91
N GLU A 185 -9.09 -32.70 2.72
CA GLU A 185 -9.57 -33.74 1.85
C GLU A 185 -11.05 -34.19 1.99
N GLN A 186 -11.87 -33.49 2.75
CA GLN A 186 -13.30 -33.78 2.92
C GLN A 186 -14.13 -32.52 2.92
N GLY A 187 -14.77 -32.22 1.81
CA GLY A 187 -15.85 -31.26 1.79
C GLY A 187 -15.92 -30.41 0.53
N SER A 188 -16.89 -30.70 -0.33
CA SER A 188 -17.30 -29.83 -1.44
C SER A 188 -17.97 -28.55 -0.89
N LEU A 189 -17.21 -27.63 -0.38
CA LEU A 189 -17.67 -26.27 -0.17
C LEU A 189 -17.39 -25.46 -1.43
N ARG A 190 -18.43 -24.80 -1.95
CA ARG A 190 -18.41 -24.03 -3.18
C ARG A 190 -17.27 -23.01 -3.11
N ARG A 191 -16.35 -23.08 -4.08
CA ARG A 191 -15.29 -22.10 -4.33
C ARG A 191 -15.92 -20.76 -4.70
N GLU A 192 -16.21 -19.93 -3.75
CA GLU A 192 -16.34 -18.49 -3.99
C GLU A 192 -14.95 -17.85 -3.86
N VAL A 193 -14.25 -17.85 -4.98
CA VAL A 193 -13.04 -17.04 -5.13
C VAL A 193 -13.49 -15.58 -5.20
N TYR A 194 -13.34 -14.83 -4.13
CA TYR A 194 -13.45 -13.38 -4.17
C TYR A 194 -12.25 -12.82 -4.96
N LEU A 195 -12.37 -12.91 -6.27
CA LEU A 195 -11.49 -12.16 -7.17
C LEU A 195 -11.71 -10.68 -6.89
N VAL A 196 -10.64 -9.96 -6.60
CA VAL A 196 -10.61 -8.50 -6.64
C VAL A 196 -10.92 -8.11 -8.10
N ARG A 197 -12.21 -8.11 -8.44
CA ARG A 197 -12.73 -7.60 -9.70
C ARG A 197 -12.89 -6.10 -9.53
N ASN A 198 -12.12 -5.36 -10.28
CA ASN A 198 -12.23 -3.93 -10.48
C ASN A 198 -11.77 -3.07 -9.29
N VAL A 199 -10.50 -2.69 -9.30
CA VAL A 199 -10.09 -1.40 -8.76
C VAL A 199 -10.64 -0.37 -9.76
N PRO A 200 -11.65 0.44 -9.42
CA PRO A 200 -12.05 1.55 -10.28
C PRO A 200 -10.92 2.58 -10.24
N LEU A 201 -10.32 2.83 -11.37
CA LEU A 201 -9.36 3.92 -11.61
C LEU A 201 -10.11 5.18 -11.95
#